data_e341bdcc94e3a14cde37e8e6c52cb871
#
_entry.id   e341bdcc94e3a14cde37e8e6c52cb871
#
_cell.length_a   1.000
_cell.length_b   1.000
_cell.length_c   1.000
_cell.angle_alpha   90.00
_cell.angle_beta   90.00
_cell.angle_gamma   90.00
#
_symmetry.space_group_name_H-M   'P 1'
#
loop_
_entity.id
_entity.type
_entity.pdbx_description
1 polymer ?
#
loop_
_entity_poly.entity_id
_entity_poly.type
_entity_poly.pdbx_seq_one_letter_code
_entity_poly.pdbx_strand_id
1 'polypeptide(L)'
;MLTTYRCSRFQISLHACHVALRSSFHPVCKLPHDRSGGACGYGNLYATGYGQYTAALSQVLYNDGASCGQCYQISCDSQTDARWCRQGAGPVTVTATNLCPPNYAYSGSDGGWCNPPRAHFDMSQPAWLQIGIYQGGIIPVLYQRVSCVKQGGVRLTITGFNYYELVLISNVGGSGSVASAWVQGSNTNLVPMSRNWAANWQSLAAIAGQALTLGVTSTGGQTIVFLNVVPQNWVFGMSFTSNLQFSY
;
A
#
# COMPACT_ATOMS: atom_id res chain seq x y z
N MET A 1 0.44 7.94 -28.50
CA MET A 1 1.14 6.64 -28.37
C MET A 1 0.37 5.81 -27.37
N LEU A 2 -0.35 4.79 -27.83
CA LEU A 2 -1.08 3.86 -26.97
C LEU A 2 -0.08 2.88 -26.39
N THR A 3 0.25 3.03 -25.11
CA THR A 3 1.09 2.06 -24.38
C THR A 3 0.22 0.84 -24.08
N THR A 4 0.40 -0.22 -24.84
CA THR A 4 -0.23 -1.53 -24.58
C THR A 4 0.34 -2.10 -23.28
N TYR A 5 -0.42 -1.99 -22.19
CA TYR A 5 -0.10 -2.67 -20.94
C TYR A 5 -0.31 -4.17 -21.12
N ARG A 6 0.76 -4.96 -20.97
CA ARG A 6 0.66 -6.43 -20.96
C ARG A 6 -0.03 -6.86 -19.66
N CYS A 7 -1.16 -7.53 -19.78
CA CYS A 7 -1.80 -8.26 -18.69
C CYS A 7 -0.90 -9.44 -18.29
N SER A 8 -0.46 -9.52 -17.05
CA SER A 8 0.33 -10.64 -16.55
C SER A 8 -0.59 -11.63 -15.81
N ARG A 9 -0.40 -12.94 -16.05
CA ARG A 9 -1.18 -14.03 -15.42
C ARG A 9 -0.48 -14.51 -14.16
N PHE A 10 -1.17 -14.48 -13.01
CA PHE A 10 -0.62 -14.97 -11.74
C PHE A 10 -1.74 -15.47 -10.80
N GLN A 11 -1.36 -15.97 -9.65
CA GLN A 11 -2.29 -16.46 -8.62
C GLN A 11 -2.38 -15.49 -7.45
N ILE A 12 -3.55 -15.40 -6.85
CA ILE A 12 -3.79 -14.66 -5.59
C ILE A 12 -4.30 -15.62 -4.52
N SER A 13 -4.06 -15.29 -3.26
CA SER A 13 -4.66 -15.98 -2.13
C SER A 13 -5.49 -15.05 -1.25
N LEU A 14 -6.43 -15.67 -0.54
CA LEU A 14 -7.15 -15.06 0.56
C LEU A 14 -6.39 -15.39 1.84
N HIS A 15 -6.13 -14.40 2.70
CA HIS A 15 -5.63 -14.66 4.05
C HIS A 15 -6.71 -15.43 4.84
N ALA A 16 -6.65 -16.75 4.77
CA ALA A 16 -7.45 -17.61 5.60
C ALA A 16 -6.69 -17.81 6.92
N CYS A 17 -7.30 -17.41 8.04
CA CYS A 17 -6.91 -17.95 9.32
C CYS A 17 -7.04 -19.48 9.25
N HIS A 18 -5.93 -20.21 9.17
CA HIS A 18 -5.95 -21.64 9.37
C HIS A 18 -6.35 -21.94 10.81
N VAL A 19 -7.62 -22.25 11.01
CA VAL A 19 -8.10 -22.88 12.26
C VAL A 19 -7.99 -24.38 12.06
N ALA A 20 -7.07 -25.01 12.78
CA ALA A 20 -7.07 -26.44 12.95
C ALA A 20 -8.43 -26.87 13.55
N LEU A 21 -9.16 -27.70 12.82
CA LEU A 21 -10.40 -28.32 13.29
C LEU A 21 -10.13 -29.22 14.51
N ARG A 22 -10.37 -28.73 15.72
CA ARG A 22 -10.85 -29.54 16.84
C ARG A 22 -11.78 -28.69 17.70
N SER A 23 -13.05 -29.07 17.65
CA SER A 23 -14.17 -28.90 18.58
C SER A 23 -14.23 -27.66 19.47
N SER A 24 -15.36 -26.98 19.31
CA SER A 24 -16.11 -26.09 20.18
C SER A 24 -15.95 -24.58 19.99
N PHE A 25 -17.00 -24.01 19.41
CA PHE A 25 -17.55 -22.65 19.55
C PHE A 25 -16.64 -21.41 19.43
N HIS A 26 -16.92 -20.68 18.35
CA HIS A 26 -16.63 -19.27 18.05
C HIS A 26 -15.17 -18.90 17.76
N PRO A 27 -14.84 -18.73 16.49
CA PRO A 27 -14.01 -17.63 16.13
C PRO A 27 -14.81 -16.62 15.29
N VAL A 28 -15.19 -15.52 15.91
CA VAL A 28 -15.26 -14.27 15.19
C VAL A 28 -13.82 -14.03 14.73
N CYS A 29 -13.53 -14.23 13.44
CA CYS A 29 -12.33 -13.70 12.85
C CYS A 29 -12.40 -12.17 12.95
N LYS A 30 -12.08 -11.62 14.12
CA LYS A 30 -11.71 -10.22 14.24
C LYS A 30 -10.50 -10.09 13.35
N LEU A 31 -10.64 -9.38 12.20
CA LEU A 31 -9.51 -8.73 11.59
C LEU A 31 -8.72 -8.13 12.74
N PRO A 32 -7.44 -8.47 12.92
CA PRO A 32 -6.66 -7.78 13.91
C PRO A 32 -6.82 -6.30 13.56
N HIS A 33 -7.41 -5.50 14.42
CA HIS A 33 -7.15 -4.07 14.48
C HIS A 33 -5.69 -3.95 14.87
N ASP A 34 -4.81 -4.41 13.96
CA ASP A 34 -3.40 -4.28 14.17
C ASP A 34 -3.07 -2.80 14.04
N ARG A 35 -2.73 -2.22 15.17
CA ARG A 35 -2.18 -0.86 15.25
C ARG A 35 -0.81 -0.77 14.61
N SER A 36 -0.26 -1.88 14.10
CA SER A 36 1.06 -1.99 13.49
C SER A 36 1.12 -1.60 12.01
N GLY A 37 0.08 -1.03 11.44
CA GLY A 37 0.14 -0.34 10.14
C GLY A 37 0.54 -1.13 8.91
N GLY A 38 0.69 -2.44 9.00
CA GLY A 38 1.22 -3.28 7.94
C GLY A 38 2.62 -2.84 7.48
N ALA A 39 3.22 -3.57 6.55
CA ALA A 39 4.58 -3.29 6.07
C ALA A 39 4.73 -1.96 5.33
N CYS A 40 3.64 -1.30 4.92
CA CYS A 40 3.68 0.04 4.34
C CYS A 40 3.63 1.17 5.39
N GLY A 41 3.34 0.86 6.66
CA GLY A 41 3.33 1.83 7.74
C GLY A 41 2.11 2.75 7.81
N TYR A 42 1.04 2.43 7.09
CA TYR A 42 -0.14 3.31 6.98
C TYR A 42 -1.04 3.34 8.22
N GLY A 43 -0.81 2.50 9.23
CA GLY A 43 -1.65 2.42 10.41
C GLY A 43 -3.05 1.92 10.10
N ASN A 44 -4.05 2.53 10.71
CA ASN A 44 -5.45 2.20 10.46
C ASN A 44 -5.86 2.64 9.04
N LEU A 45 -6.08 1.67 8.15
CA LEU A 45 -6.35 1.89 6.73
C LEU A 45 -7.65 2.67 6.47
N TYR A 46 -8.62 2.61 7.37
CA TYR A 46 -9.84 3.43 7.26
C TYR A 46 -9.55 4.89 7.61
N ALA A 47 -8.81 5.12 8.69
CA ALA A 47 -8.43 6.48 9.11
C ALA A 47 -7.51 7.17 8.10
N THR A 48 -6.66 6.40 7.40
CA THR A 48 -5.73 6.93 6.38
C THR A 48 -6.33 7.00 4.97
N GLY A 49 -7.58 6.56 4.78
CA GLY A 49 -8.31 6.71 3.52
C GLY A 49 -8.09 5.59 2.50
N TYR A 50 -7.44 4.47 2.90
CA TYR A 50 -7.26 3.31 2.02
C TYR A 50 -8.48 2.37 2.01
N GLY A 51 -9.24 2.33 3.11
CA GLY A 51 -10.47 1.55 3.21
C GLY A 51 -10.23 0.04 3.23
N GLN A 52 -11.19 -0.69 2.64
CA GLN A 52 -11.25 -2.15 2.76
C GLN A 52 -10.70 -2.92 1.54
N TYR A 53 -10.53 -2.25 0.39
CA TYR A 53 -10.02 -2.91 -0.83
C TYR A 53 -8.51 -2.79 -0.91
N THR A 54 -7.83 -3.68 -0.20
CA THR A 54 -6.37 -3.66 -0.04
C THR A 54 -5.77 -5.02 -0.30
N ALA A 55 -4.47 -5.05 -0.56
CA ALA A 55 -3.71 -6.28 -0.69
C ALA A 55 -2.32 -6.15 -0.09
N ALA A 56 -1.82 -7.26 0.47
CA ALA A 56 -0.41 -7.48 0.68
C ALA A 56 0.20 -8.03 -0.61
N LEU A 57 1.38 -7.56 -0.95
CA LEU A 57 2.10 -7.95 -2.16
C LEU A 57 3.19 -8.97 -1.82
N SER A 58 3.41 -9.97 -2.70
CA SER A 58 4.62 -10.79 -2.62
C SER A 58 5.86 -9.92 -2.72
N GLN A 59 7.00 -10.42 -2.25
CA GLN A 59 8.26 -9.67 -2.23
C GLN A 59 8.63 -9.09 -3.60
N VAL A 60 8.37 -9.84 -4.68
CA VAL A 60 8.65 -9.42 -6.07
C VAL A 60 7.83 -8.20 -6.47
N LEU A 61 6.56 -8.12 -6.05
CA LEU A 61 5.68 -6.98 -6.32
C LEU A 61 5.88 -5.85 -5.32
N TYR A 62 6.24 -6.16 -4.09
CA TYR A 62 6.43 -5.19 -3.01
C TYR A 62 7.62 -4.27 -3.25
N ASN A 63 8.67 -4.79 -3.88
CA ASN A 63 9.85 -4.03 -4.32
C ASN A 63 10.43 -3.15 -3.20
N ASP A 64 10.79 -3.77 -2.07
CA ASP A 64 11.35 -3.11 -0.88
C ASP A 64 10.53 -1.89 -0.40
N GLY A 65 9.20 -1.96 -0.54
CA GLY A 65 8.27 -0.90 -0.15
C GLY A 65 8.02 0.17 -1.19
N ALA A 66 8.72 0.15 -2.33
CA ALA A 66 8.52 1.12 -3.40
C ALA A 66 7.11 1.04 -4.04
N SER A 67 6.44 -0.10 -3.88
CA SER A 67 5.06 -0.32 -4.36
C SER A 67 3.98 0.06 -3.35
N CYS A 68 4.34 0.50 -2.14
CA CYS A 68 3.37 0.96 -1.15
C CYS A 68 2.50 2.09 -1.69
N GLY A 69 1.18 1.92 -1.58
CA GLY A 69 0.18 2.88 -2.06
C GLY A 69 -0.24 2.71 -3.51
N GLN A 70 0.47 1.90 -4.32
CA GLN A 70 0.08 1.63 -5.71
C GLN A 70 -1.26 0.92 -5.80
N CYS A 71 -2.00 1.19 -6.88
CA CYS A 71 -3.29 0.57 -7.16
C CYS A 71 -3.18 -0.45 -8.28
N TYR A 72 -3.85 -1.57 -8.08
CA TYR A 72 -3.90 -2.67 -9.04
C TYR A 72 -5.34 -3.06 -9.31
N GLN A 73 -5.70 -3.13 -10.58
CA GLN A 73 -6.95 -3.71 -11.02
C GLN A 73 -6.72 -5.21 -11.25
N ILE A 74 -7.55 -6.03 -10.62
CA ILE A 74 -7.39 -7.49 -10.57
C ILE A 74 -8.71 -8.14 -10.99
N SER A 75 -8.65 -9.12 -11.87
CA SER A 75 -9.78 -9.96 -12.27
C SER A 75 -9.42 -11.43 -12.17
N CYS A 76 -10.39 -12.28 -11.86
CA CYS A 76 -10.20 -13.73 -11.90
C CYS A 76 -9.92 -14.19 -13.34
N ASP A 77 -8.89 -15.03 -13.54
CA ASP A 77 -8.59 -15.64 -14.85
C ASP A 77 -9.39 -16.95 -15.01
N SER A 78 -10.65 -16.80 -15.38
CA SER A 78 -11.57 -17.92 -15.60
C SER A 78 -11.20 -18.82 -16.78
N GLN A 79 -10.27 -18.39 -17.64
CA GLN A 79 -9.75 -19.25 -18.71
C GLN A 79 -8.75 -20.27 -18.18
N THR A 80 -8.01 -19.92 -17.13
CA THR A 80 -7.06 -20.83 -16.48
C THR A 80 -7.77 -21.76 -15.50
N ASP A 81 -8.62 -21.25 -14.61
CA ASP A 81 -9.48 -22.03 -13.71
C ASP A 81 -10.71 -21.20 -13.31
N ALA A 82 -11.90 -21.60 -13.78
CA ALA A 82 -13.15 -20.92 -13.51
C ALA A 82 -13.81 -21.34 -12.19
N ARG A 83 -13.37 -22.45 -11.58
CA ARG A 83 -14.07 -23.13 -10.47
C ARG A 83 -14.39 -22.18 -9.31
N TRP A 84 -13.43 -21.36 -8.96
CA TRP A 84 -13.51 -20.47 -7.81
C TRP A 84 -13.64 -18.99 -8.19
N CYS A 85 -13.75 -18.69 -9.49
CA CYS A 85 -14.10 -17.37 -9.96
C CYS A 85 -15.57 -17.06 -9.68
N ARG A 86 -15.85 -15.85 -9.26
CA ARG A 86 -17.23 -15.38 -9.15
C ARG A 86 -17.79 -15.10 -10.55
N GLN A 87 -18.82 -15.82 -10.93
CA GLN A 87 -19.46 -15.70 -12.25
C GLN A 87 -19.96 -14.27 -12.50
N GLY A 88 -19.65 -13.72 -13.67
CA GLY A 88 -20.10 -12.38 -14.06
C GLY A 88 -19.43 -11.22 -13.30
N ALA A 89 -18.43 -11.50 -12.45
CA ALA A 89 -17.73 -10.46 -11.72
C ALA A 89 -16.86 -9.61 -12.65
N GLY A 90 -16.93 -8.28 -12.47
CA GLY A 90 -15.95 -7.35 -13.02
C GLY A 90 -14.65 -7.32 -12.21
N PRO A 91 -13.63 -6.60 -12.69
CA PRO A 91 -12.39 -6.43 -11.95
C PRO A 91 -12.59 -5.62 -10.65
N VAL A 92 -11.76 -5.89 -9.66
CA VAL A 92 -11.65 -5.09 -8.43
C VAL A 92 -10.36 -4.29 -8.43
N THR A 93 -10.40 -3.05 -7.94
CA THR A 93 -9.19 -2.25 -7.71
C THR A 93 -8.80 -2.32 -6.24
N VAL A 94 -7.55 -2.72 -5.96
CA VAL A 94 -6.99 -2.78 -4.61
C VAL A 94 -5.80 -1.84 -4.48
N THR A 95 -5.56 -1.35 -3.25
CA THR A 95 -4.34 -0.61 -2.93
C THR A 95 -3.34 -1.52 -2.22
N ALA A 96 -2.07 -1.46 -2.61
CA ALA A 96 -0.97 -2.13 -1.93
C ALA A 96 -0.69 -1.47 -0.58
N THR A 97 -0.92 -2.18 0.52
CA THR A 97 -0.78 -1.64 1.89
C THR A 97 0.11 -2.48 2.78
N ASN A 98 0.51 -3.67 2.31
CA ASN A 98 1.27 -4.60 3.14
C ASN A 98 2.20 -5.48 2.29
N LEU A 99 3.09 -6.20 2.97
CA LEU A 99 3.92 -7.28 2.42
C LEU A 99 3.32 -8.62 2.82
N CYS A 100 3.19 -9.54 1.87
CA CYS A 100 3.07 -10.97 2.12
C CYS A 100 4.49 -11.55 2.13
N PRO A 101 5.05 -11.88 3.30
CA PRO A 101 6.42 -12.36 3.38
C PRO A 101 6.55 -13.75 2.75
N PRO A 102 7.72 -14.10 2.18
CA PRO A 102 7.97 -15.44 1.70
C PRO A 102 7.97 -16.43 2.86
N ASN A 103 7.47 -17.64 2.61
CA ASN A 103 7.51 -18.76 3.54
C ASN A 103 8.20 -19.95 2.89
N TYR A 104 9.50 -20.03 3.05
CA TYR A 104 10.33 -21.07 2.43
C TYR A 104 10.17 -22.47 3.05
N ALA A 105 9.39 -22.60 4.13
CA ALA A 105 9.02 -23.92 4.68
C ALA A 105 8.06 -24.68 3.74
N TYR A 106 7.42 -23.96 2.83
CA TYR A 106 6.49 -24.52 1.86
C TYR A 106 6.96 -24.25 0.42
N SER A 107 6.63 -25.19 -0.47
CA SER A 107 6.85 -24.96 -1.91
C SER A 107 5.95 -23.85 -2.44
N GLY A 108 6.33 -23.23 -3.54
CA GLY A 108 5.51 -22.19 -4.18
C GLY A 108 4.15 -22.69 -4.70
N SER A 109 3.93 -24.00 -4.79
CA SER A 109 2.66 -24.61 -5.19
C SER A 109 1.84 -25.16 -4.01
N ASP A 110 2.39 -25.13 -2.80
CA ASP A 110 1.78 -25.72 -1.61
C ASP A 110 2.04 -24.83 -0.38
N GLY A 111 1.35 -23.68 -0.34
CA GLY A 111 1.42 -22.72 0.78
C GLY A 111 2.50 -21.66 0.69
N GLY A 112 3.53 -21.79 -0.12
CA GLY A 112 4.56 -20.77 -0.34
C GLY A 112 4.18 -19.76 -1.44
N TRP A 113 2.93 -19.30 -1.44
CA TRP A 113 2.37 -18.49 -2.52
C TRP A 113 3.08 -17.15 -2.74
N CYS A 114 3.67 -16.57 -1.69
CA CYS A 114 4.41 -15.31 -1.76
C CYS A 114 5.90 -15.48 -1.99
N ASN A 115 6.38 -16.73 -2.20
CA ASN A 115 7.79 -17.00 -2.48
C ASN A 115 8.20 -16.48 -3.86
N PRO A 116 9.39 -15.84 -3.97
CA PRO A 116 9.95 -15.49 -5.27
C PRO A 116 10.16 -16.75 -6.15
N PRO A 117 10.08 -16.62 -7.46
CA PRO A 117 9.85 -15.40 -8.25
C PRO A 117 8.38 -15.08 -8.51
N ARG A 118 7.44 -15.62 -7.72
CA ARG A 118 6.00 -15.47 -7.97
C ARG A 118 5.51 -14.06 -7.66
N ALA A 119 4.82 -13.44 -8.62
CA ALA A 119 3.97 -12.30 -8.36
C ALA A 119 2.66 -12.78 -7.73
N HIS A 120 2.32 -12.28 -6.54
CA HIS A 120 1.17 -12.73 -5.77
C HIS A 120 0.55 -11.56 -5.00
N PHE A 121 -0.79 -11.58 -4.91
CA PHE A 121 -1.58 -10.65 -4.13
C PHE A 121 -2.30 -11.42 -3.03
N ASP A 122 -2.05 -11.05 -1.78
CA ASP A 122 -2.81 -11.55 -0.64
C ASP A 122 -3.88 -10.50 -0.31
N MET A 123 -5.09 -10.76 -0.78
CA MET A 123 -6.17 -9.77 -0.80
C MET A 123 -6.94 -9.74 0.52
N SER A 124 -7.40 -8.56 0.91
CA SER A 124 -8.42 -8.44 1.94
C SER A 124 -9.69 -9.20 1.55
N GLN A 125 -10.39 -9.78 2.52
CA GLN A 125 -11.62 -10.54 2.25
C GLN A 125 -12.68 -9.75 1.46
N PRO A 126 -12.94 -8.46 1.75
CA PRO A 126 -13.91 -7.68 0.95
C PRO A 126 -13.50 -7.53 -0.52
N ALA A 127 -12.20 -7.39 -0.80
CA ALA A 127 -11.70 -7.32 -2.16
C ALA A 127 -11.77 -8.68 -2.88
N TRP A 128 -11.38 -9.76 -2.18
CA TRP A 128 -11.47 -11.12 -2.70
C TRP A 128 -12.89 -11.47 -3.14
N LEU A 129 -13.89 -11.18 -2.28
CA LEU A 129 -15.30 -11.51 -2.54
C LEU A 129 -15.91 -10.77 -3.75
N GLN A 130 -15.21 -9.77 -4.31
CA GLN A 130 -15.62 -9.15 -5.57
C GLN A 130 -15.37 -10.07 -6.77
N ILE A 131 -14.31 -10.90 -6.75
CA ILE A 131 -13.84 -11.67 -7.91
C ILE A 131 -13.77 -13.18 -7.67
N GLY A 132 -13.74 -13.62 -6.41
CA GLY A 132 -13.57 -15.02 -6.02
C GLY A 132 -14.63 -15.53 -5.07
N ILE A 133 -14.79 -16.85 -5.03
CA ILE A 133 -15.60 -17.59 -4.06
C ILE A 133 -14.72 -17.88 -2.84
N TYR A 134 -15.22 -17.61 -1.63
CA TYR A 134 -14.42 -17.67 -0.39
C TYR A 134 -13.67 -19.00 -0.21
N GLN A 135 -14.37 -20.11 -0.48
CA GLN A 135 -13.84 -21.47 -0.30
C GLN A 135 -12.67 -21.81 -1.24
N GLY A 136 -12.46 -21.03 -2.30
CA GLY A 136 -11.39 -21.24 -3.24
C GLY A 136 -10.01 -21.05 -2.63
N GLY A 137 -9.88 -20.12 -1.68
CA GLY A 137 -8.62 -19.80 -0.99
C GLY A 137 -7.53 -19.23 -1.88
N ILE A 138 -7.40 -19.74 -3.11
CA ILE A 138 -6.45 -19.28 -4.13
C ILE A 138 -7.09 -19.38 -5.51
N ILE A 139 -6.91 -18.36 -6.34
CA ILE A 139 -7.37 -18.32 -7.74
C ILE A 139 -6.30 -17.72 -8.67
N PRO A 140 -6.28 -18.15 -9.95
CA PRO A 140 -5.49 -17.44 -10.96
C PRO A 140 -6.10 -16.08 -11.27
N VAL A 141 -5.26 -15.08 -11.51
CA VAL A 141 -5.71 -13.72 -11.82
C VAL A 141 -4.94 -13.08 -12.96
N LEU A 142 -5.64 -12.17 -13.63
CA LEU A 142 -5.04 -11.14 -14.49
C LEU A 142 -4.99 -9.84 -13.70
N TYR A 143 -3.88 -9.12 -13.75
CA TYR A 143 -3.76 -7.84 -13.09
C TYR A 143 -3.03 -6.81 -13.93
N GLN A 144 -3.32 -5.55 -13.64
CA GLN A 144 -2.58 -4.41 -14.19
C GLN A 144 -2.47 -3.31 -13.14
N ARG A 145 -1.38 -2.55 -13.19
CA ARG A 145 -1.27 -1.32 -12.41
C ARG A 145 -2.18 -0.27 -13.00
N VAL A 146 -2.94 0.44 -12.14
CA VAL A 146 -3.85 1.50 -12.54
C VAL A 146 -3.63 2.75 -11.71
N SER A 147 -4.13 3.89 -12.19
CA SER A 147 -4.12 5.13 -11.43
C SER A 147 -4.98 5.00 -10.17
N CYS A 148 -4.47 5.52 -9.04
CA CYS A 148 -5.16 5.54 -7.77
C CYS A 148 -6.11 6.74 -7.69
N VAL A 149 -7.38 6.48 -7.44
CA VAL A 149 -8.35 7.52 -7.09
C VAL A 149 -8.38 7.66 -5.57
N LYS A 150 -8.04 8.85 -5.06
CA LYS A 150 -8.03 9.15 -3.62
C LYS A 150 -8.94 10.33 -3.30
N GLN A 151 -9.53 10.29 -2.10
CA GLN A 151 -10.36 11.38 -1.58
C GLN A 151 -9.50 12.32 -0.73
N GLY A 152 -9.66 13.64 -0.95
CA GLY A 152 -8.86 14.67 -0.30
C GLY A 152 -7.41 14.73 -0.79
N GLY A 153 -6.58 15.48 -0.11
CA GLY A 153 -5.18 15.69 -0.47
C GLY A 153 -4.23 14.68 0.16
N VAL A 154 -2.96 14.79 -0.22
CA VAL A 154 -1.86 14.00 0.35
C VAL A 154 -1.76 14.27 1.85
N ARG A 155 -1.50 13.22 2.63
CA ARG A 155 -1.32 13.28 4.09
C ARG A 155 0.12 13.02 4.48
N LEU A 156 0.58 13.79 5.45
CA LEU A 156 1.94 13.78 5.97
C LEU A 156 1.87 13.53 7.47
N THR A 157 2.41 12.42 7.95
CA THR A 157 2.49 12.13 9.39
C THR A 157 3.95 12.18 9.80
N ILE A 158 4.31 13.03 10.76
CA ILE A 158 5.69 13.24 11.18
C ILE A 158 5.91 12.51 12.50
N THR A 159 6.86 11.58 12.50
CA THR A 159 7.27 10.81 13.68
C THR A 159 8.79 10.88 13.86
N GLY A 160 9.32 10.26 14.91
CA GLY A 160 10.74 10.30 15.21
C GLY A 160 11.08 11.28 16.32
N PHE A 161 12.21 11.94 16.18
CA PHE A 161 12.72 12.96 17.12
C PHE A 161 13.65 13.91 16.37
N ASN A 162 14.02 15.04 16.98
CA ASN A 162 14.88 16.02 16.33
C ASN A 162 16.18 15.39 15.80
N TYR A 163 16.58 15.76 14.58
CA TYR A 163 17.66 15.16 13.78
C TYR A 163 17.38 13.74 13.25
N TYR A 164 16.19 13.21 13.43
CA TYR A 164 15.76 11.92 12.86
C TYR A 164 14.26 11.93 12.67
N GLU A 165 13.80 12.68 11.71
CA GLU A 165 12.39 12.78 11.36
C GLU A 165 12.03 11.72 10.32
N LEU A 166 10.93 11.03 10.58
CA LEU A 166 10.28 10.16 9.61
C LEU A 166 8.96 10.79 9.18
N VAL A 167 8.81 11.02 7.90
CA VAL A 167 7.58 11.51 7.29
C VAL A 167 6.92 10.36 6.53
N LEU A 168 5.81 9.87 7.05
CA LEU A 168 4.93 8.96 6.33
C LEU A 168 4.12 9.77 5.33
N ILE A 169 4.32 9.51 4.04
CA ILE A 169 3.55 10.12 2.95
C ILE A 169 2.46 9.15 2.53
N SER A 170 1.21 9.54 2.72
CA SER A 170 0.04 8.68 2.51
C SER A 170 -1.07 9.37 1.72
N ASN A 171 -2.09 8.62 1.32
CA ASN A 171 -3.19 9.08 0.49
C ASN A 171 -2.73 9.69 -0.84
N VAL A 172 -1.73 9.10 -1.47
CA VAL A 172 -1.16 9.53 -2.75
C VAL A 172 -2.05 9.02 -3.90
N GLY A 173 -2.57 9.92 -4.70
CA GLY A 173 -3.33 9.61 -5.92
C GLY A 173 -2.42 9.34 -7.13
N GLY A 174 -2.99 9.27 -8.32
CA GLY A 174 -2.26 9.05 -9.55
C GLY A 174 -1.48 7.73 -9.50
N SER A 175 -0.16 7.76 -9.57
CA SER A 175 0.66 6.55 -9.50
C SER A 175 0.63 5.84 -8.13
N GLY A 176 0.10 6.48 -7.08
CA GLY A 176 -0.11 5.89 -5.75
C GLY A 176 1.14 5.81 -4.87
N SER A 177 2.32 5.92 -5.42
CA SER A 177 3.60 5.79 -4.70
C SER A 177 4.56 6.92 -5.00
N VAL A 178 5.56 7.09 -4.11
CA VAL A 178 6.51 8.21 -4.12
C VAL A 178 7.87 7.74 -4.63
N ALA A 179 8.45 8.47 -5.58
CA ALA A 179 9.78 8.24 -6.13
C ALA A 179 10.87 8.99 -5.34
N SER A 180 10.61 10.25 -4.97
CA SER A 180 11.53 11.08 -4.18
C SER A 180 10.76 12.11 -3.36
N ALA A 181 11.38 12.58 -2.29
CA ALA A 181 10.86 13.65 -1.45
C ALA A 181 12.00 14.55 -0.95
N TRP A 182 11.66 15.78 -0.61
CA TRP A 182 12.54 16.71 0.08
C TRP A 182 11.73 17.53 1.10
N VAL A 183 12.41 18.07 2.08
CA VAL A 183 11.84 18.95 3.10
C VAL A 183 12.64 20.25 3.20
N GLN A 184 11.96 21.34 3.51
CA GLN A 184 12.55 22.64 3.81
C GLN A 184 11.82 23.24 5.01
N GLY A 185 12.55 23.57 6.06
CA GLY A 185 12.05 24.36 7.18
C GLY A 185 12.16 25.86 6.91
N SER A 186 11.44 26.67 7.67
CA SER A 186 11.46 28.14 7.54
C SER A 186 12.84 28.77 7.75
N ASN A 187 13.76 28.07 8.45
CA ASN A 187 15.11 28.50 8.76
C ASN A 187 16.19 27.51 8.26
N THR A 188 15.83 26.57 7.40
CA THR A 188 16.76 25.61 6.82
C THR A 188 16.67 25.59 5.30
N ASN A 189 17.77 25.26 4.64
CA ASN A 189 17.77 25.02 3.20
C ASN A 189 16.97 23.75 2.88
N LEU A 190 16.64 23.59 1.58
CA LEU A 190 16.06 22.36 1.06
C LEU A 190 16.98 21.17 1.34
N VAL A 191 16.44 20.11 1.94
CA VAL A 191 17.15 18.89 2.29
C VAL A 191 16.45 17.69 1.60
N PRO A 192 17.16 16.97 0.72
CA PRO A 192 16.64 15.74 0.17
C PRO A 192 16.35 14.71 1.27
N MET A 193 15.25 13.99 1.14
CA MET A 193 14.90 12.88 2.05
C MET A 193 15.28 11.55 1.41
N SER A 194 15.67 10.59 2.22
CA SER A 194 15.89 9.21 1.80
C SER A 194 14.70 8.33 2.22
N ARG A 195 14.37 7.34 1.40
CA ARG A 195 13.38 6.33 1.81
C ARG A 195 14.01 5.50 2.93
N ASN A 196 13.35 5.48 4.08
CA ASN A 196 13.80 4.68 5.22
C ASN A 196 13.20 3.26 5.12
N TRP A 197 11.90 3.16 5.23
CA TRP A 197 11.17 1.90 5.03
C TRP A 197 9.78 2.19 4.45
N ALA A 198 9.40 1.39 3.47
CA ALA A 198 8.09 1.45 2.83
C ALA A 198 7.70 2.87 2.38
N ALA A 199 6.62 3.45 2.93
CA ALA A 199 6.15 4.80 2.61
C ALA A 199 6.74 5.90 3.52
N ASN A 200 7.71 5.55 4.40
CA ASN A 200 8.36 6.49 5.30
C ASN A 200 9.64 7.08 4.70
N TRP A 201 9.74 8.38 4.76
CA TRP A 201 10.86 9.17 4.26
C TRP A 201 11.58 9.84 5.42
N GLN A 202 12.90 9.74 5.43
CA GLN A 202 13.76 10.19 6.51
C GLN A 202 14.44 11.51 6.18
N SER A 203 14.46 12.42 7.15
CA SER A 203 15.34 13.59 7.18
C SER A 203 16.23 13.53 8.42
N LEU A 204 17.47 14.00 8.29
CA LEU A 204 18.43 14.17 9.39
C LEU A 204 18.68 15.66 9.71
N ALA A 205 17.85 16.55 9.18
CA ALA A 205 17.96 17.98 9.39
C ALA A 205 17.29 18.40 10.69
N ALA A 206 17.79 19.43 11.35
CA ALA A 206 17.14 20.03 12.51
C ALA A 206 15.98 20.92 12.06
N ILE A 207 14.80 20.34 11.90
CA ILE A 207 13.59 21.04 11.40
C ILE A 207 12.48 21.17 12.43
N ALA A 208 12.67 20.66 13.64
CA ALA A 208 11.71 20.82 14.73
C ALA A 208 11.51 22.31 15.07
N GLY A 209 10.25 22.70 15.34
CA GLY A 209 9.89 24.10 15.65
C GLY A 209 9.92 25.05 14.45
N GLN A 210 9.99 24.55 13.23
CA GLN A 210 9.93 25.31 11.98
C GLN A 210 8.65 24.98 11.22
N ALA A 211 8.09 25.93 10.47
CA ALA A 211 7.09 25.61 9.46
C ALA A 211 7.77 24.84 8.31
N LEU A 212 7.11 23.79 7.79
CA LEU A 212 7.73 22.90 6.79
C LEU A 212 7.01 22.96 5.45
N THR A 213 7.81 23.10 4.42
CA THR A 213 7.44 22.85 3.03
C THR A 213 8.00 21.49 2.60
N LEU A 214 7.18 20.67 1.95
CA LEU A 214 7.61 19.39 1.41
C LEU A 214 7.40 19.34 -0.09
N GLY A 215 8.41 18.85 -0.81
CA GLY A 215 8.27 18.49 -2.22
C GLY A 215 8.26 16.99 -2.37
N VAL A 216 7.29 16.48 -3.12
CA VAL A 216 7.11 15.05 -3.34
C VAL A 216 6.97 14.79 -4.83
N THR A 217 7.79 13.89 -5.35
CA THR A 217 7.68 13.39 -6.72
C THR A 217 7.10 11.99 -6.70
N SER A 218 6.00 11.80 -7.41
CA SER A 218 5.36 10.50 -7.55
C SER A 218 6.15 9.58 -8.49
N THR A 219 5.92 8.27 -8.43
CA THR A 219 6.52 7.33 -9.40
C THR A 219 5.98 7.50 -10.83
N GLY A 220 4.91 8.29 -11.01
CA GLY A 220 4.42 8.74 -12.31
C GLY A 220 5.17 9.96 -12.87
N GLY A 221 6.11 10.53 -12.10
CA GLY A 221 6.94 11.68 -12.52
C GLY A 221 6.34 13.05 -12.16
N GLN A 222 5.12 13.12 -11.66
CA GLN A 222 4.53 14.39 -11.21
C GLN A 222 5.17 14.84 -9.90
N THR A 223 5.56 16.12 -9.80
CA THR A 223 6.06 16.74 -8.57
C THR A 223 5.06 17.76 -8.04
N ILE A 224 4.77 17.69 -6.75
CA ILE A 224 3.95 18.67 -6.03
C ILE A 224 4.77 19.23 -4.88
N VAL A 225 4.71 20.56 -4.72
CA VAL A 225 5.29 21.27 -3.58
C VAL A 225 4.16 21.69 -2.64
N PHE A 226 4.19 21.17 -1.44
CA PHE A 226 3.25 21.46 -0.36
C PHE A 226 3.82 22.59 0.49
N LEU A 227 3.52 23.84 0.13
CA LEU A 227 4.06 25.02 0.77
C LEU A 227 3.51 25.16 2.19
N ASN A 228 4.40 25.28 3.19
CA ASN A 228 4.07 25.49 4.60
C ASN A 228 2.94 24.58 5.10
N VAL A 229 2.89 23.35 4.57
CA VAL A 229 1.84 22.37 4.88
C VAL A 229 1.87 21.93 6.35
N VAL A 230 3.03 22.05 6.99
CA VAL A 230 3.23 21.79 8.42
C VAL A 230 3.48 23.12 9.11
N PRO A 231 2.61 23.56 10.04
CA PRO A 231 2.77 24.82 10.76
C PRO A 231 3.92 24.75 11.79
N GLN A 232 4.48 25.88 12.20
CA GLN A 232 5.66 25.93 13.08
C GLN A 232 5.48 25.21 14.42
N ASN A 233 4.25 25.18 14.95
CA ASN A 233 3.93 24.59 16.25
C ASN A 233 3.63 23.09 16.22
N TRP A 234 4.07 22.38 15.18
CA TRP A 234 3.89 20.93 15.08
C TRP A 234 4.72 20.19 16.15
N VAL A 235 4.25 19.01 16.52
CA VAL A 235 4.97 18.07 17.37
C VAL A 235 4.97 16.68 16.75
N PHE A 236 5.92 15.85 17.14
CA PHE A 236 6.02 14.47 16.65
C PHE A 236 4.74 13.67 16.97
N GLY A 237 4.28 12.87 16.01
CA GLY A 237 3.02 12.15 16.05
C GLY A 237 1.86 12.86 15.35
N MET A 238 2.01 14.11 14.96
CA MET A 238 0.96 14.86 14.24
C MET A 238 0.87 14.46 12.76
N SER A 239 -0.35 14.55 12.24
CA SER A 239 -0.67 14.36 10.83
C SER A 239 -1.26 15.62 10.22
N PHE A 240 -0.82 15.95 9.02
CA PHE A 240 -1.27 17.11 8.26
C PHE A 240 -1.83 16.65 6.93
N THR A 241 -2.95 17.23 6.50
CA THR A 241 -3.56 16.92 5.21
C THR A 241 -3.48 18.16 4.34
N SER A 242 -2.92 18.00 3.13
CA SER A 242 -2.93 19.05 2.13
C SER A 242 -4.28 19.11 1.40
N ASN A 243 -4.48 20.16 0.61
CA ASN A 243 -5.58 20.25 -0.36
C ASN A 243 -5.14 19.84 -1.78
N LEU A 244 -3.87 19.45 -1.96
CA LEU A 244 -3.29 19.06 -3.24
C LEU A 244 -3.23 17.54 -3.38
N GLN A 245 -3.42 17.06 -4.61
CA GLN A 245 -3.41 15.64 -4.93
C GLN A 245 -2.76 15.36 -6.29
N PHE A 246 -2.10 14.20 -6.40
CA PHE A 246 -1.57 13.70 -7.66
C PHE A 246 -2.70 13.22 -8.57
N SER A 247 -2.59 13.53 -9.85
CA SER A 247 -3.61 13.23 -10.86
C SER A 247 -3.18 12.14 -11.86
N TYR A 248 -1.87 11.82 -11.95
CA TYR A 248 -1.31 10.80 -12.84
C TYR A 248 0.03 10.23 -12.33
#